data_71a668632d52687f51800987252a0ab6
#
_entry.id   71a668632d52687f51800987252a0ab6
#
_cell.length_a   1.000
_cell.length_b   1.000
_cell.length_c   1.000
_cell.angle_alpha   90.00
_cell.angle_beta   90.00
_cell.angle_gamma   90.00
#
_symmetry.space_group_name_H-M   'P 1'
#
loop_
_entity.id
_entity.type
_entity.pdbx_description
1 polymer ?
#
loop_
_entity_poly.entity_id
_entity_poly.type
_entity_poly.pdbx_seq_one_letter_code
_entity_poly.pdbx_strand_id
1 'polypeptide(L)'
;TEWHDAWATFCSGEKSWALRQDQLPTTHPIVAPINDLNDTYVNFDGITYAKGASVLKQLAFYVGRTQFFEGIHNYLNRHAYSNATLADLLSELEKTSGRDLKAWSAKWLEESGINTIATGLTVNADGTIAELKLTQSAPAEHPVLRPHRLAVGFYNEDAATGKIVRTEQFELDVDGETTIVEAAAGKPRPAFVLVNDDDLTYTKIRFDAESQAFAEANLHRFDDALARAVTWLDFWDMTRDGEFPAERFVDMTLRLLATETESTTFRYALACMSTTAHHYVAPARRDDVLRHVAAEL
;
A
#
# COMPACT_ATOMS: atom_id res chain seq x y z
N THR A 1 7.16 16.07 -16.25
CA THR A 1 8.10 14.94 -16.42
C THR A 1 7.41 13.85 -17.21
N GLU A 2 8.13 13.24 -18.13
CA GLU A 2 7.67 12.12 -18.98
C GLU A 2 7.58 10.77 -18.21
N TRP A 3 7.85 10.76 -16.93
CA TRP A 3 7.86 9.55 -16.08
C TRP A 3 6.50 9.40 -15.39
N HIS A 4 5.57 8.73 -16.05
CA HIS A 4 4.20 8.53 -15.56
C HIS A 4 4.11 7.37 -14.54
N ASP A 5 5.04 6.39 -14.63
CA ASP A 5 4.96 5.13 -13.88
C ASP A 5 5.91 5.06 -12.67
N ALA A 6 6.53 6.18 -12.26
CA ALA A 6 7.52 6.20 -11.19
C ALA A 6 6.98 5.64 -9.86
N TRP A 7 5.73 5.94 -9.51
CA TRP A 7 5.11 5.41 -8.29
C TRP A 7 4.67 3.96 -8.43
N ALA A 8 4.27 3.49 -9.61
CA ALA A 8 4.03 2.07 -9.87
C ALA A 8 5.32 1.25 -9.75
N THR A 9 6.43 1.76 -10.31
CA THR A 9 7.77 1.19 -10.15
C THR A 9 8.19 1.14 -8.68
N PHE A 10 7.98 2.22 -7.92
CA PHE A 10 8.30 2.26 -6.49
C PHE A 10 7.44 1.25 -5.70
N CYS A 11 6.14 1.18 -5.95
CA CYS A 11 5.21 0.25 -5.30
C CYS A 11 5.64 -1.20 -5.53
N SER A 12 5.85 -1.59 -6.78
CA SER A 12 6.17 -2.97 -7.17
C SER A 12 7.61 -3.37 -6.82
N GLY A 13 8.56 -2.45 -6.81
CA GLY A 13 9.96 -2.69 -6.50
C GLY A 13 10.31 -2.46 -5.03
N GLU A 14 10.35 -1.20 -4.63
CA GLU A 14 10.88 -0.79 -3.34
C GLU A 14 9.93 -1.08 -2.17
N LYS A 15 8.68 -0.62 -2.27
CA LYS A 15 7.69 -0.84 -1.21
C LYS A 15 7.44 -2.32 -0.95
N SER A 16 7.37 -3.14 -2.00
CA SER A 16 7.21 -4.59 -1.88
C SER A 16 8.40 -5.25 -1.16
N TRP A 17 9.61 -4.75 -1.38
CA TRP A 17 10.80 -5.17 -0.66
C TRP A 17 10.71 -4.85 0.84
N ALA A 18 10.30 -3.62 1.19
CA ALA A 18 10.07 -3.22 2.57
C ALA A 18 9.01 -4.10 3.25
N LEU A 19 7.83 -4.26 2.62
CA LEU A 19 6.75 -5.09 3.15
C LEU A 19 7.19 -6.53 3.42
N ARG A 20 8.02 -7.10 2.56
CA ARG A 20 8.57 -8.44 2.77
C ARG A 20 9.47 -8.52 4.01
N GLN A 21 10.35 -7.54 4.22
CA GLN A 21 11.27 -7.51 5.36
C GLN A 21 10.58 -7.17 6.68
N ASP A 22 9.68 -6.20 6.66
CA ASP A 22 8.99 -5.68 7.85
C ASP A 22 7.98 -6.68 8.47
N GLN A 23 7.73 -7.80 7.80
CA GLN A 23 6.90 -8.90 8.31
C GLN A 23 7.73 -10.09 8.83
N LEU A 24 9.05 -9.98 8.88
CA LEU A 24 9.93 -11.01 9.44
C LEU A 24 10.17 -10.77 10.93
N PRO A 25 10.55 -11.82 11.69
CA PRO A 25 10.95 -11.66 13.09
C PRO A 25 12.14 -10.72 13.30
N THR A 26 12.87 -10.41 12.23
CA THR A 26 14.01 -9.48 12.22
C THR A 26 13.62 -8.04 11.92
N THR A 27 12.31 -7.73 11.91
CA THR A 27 11.83 -6.36 11.73
C THR A 27 12.36 -5.41 12.80
N HIS A 28 12.55 -4.15 12.43
CA HIS A 28 13.02 -3.09 13.32
C HIS A 28 12.34 -1.75 13.00
N PRO A 29 12.38 -0.76 13.91
CA PRO A 29 11.92 0.60 13.61
C PRO A 29 12.73 1.26 12.49
N ILE A 30 12.14 2.25 11.80
CA ILE A 30 12.88 3.09 10.82
C ILE A 30 14.01 3.86 11.55
N VAL A 31 13.70 4.43 12.72
CA VAL A 31 14.69 5.06 13.61
C VAL A 31 15.17 4.01 14.59
N ALA A 32 16.29 3.38 14.27
CA ALA A 32 16.96 2.41 15.13
C ALA A 32 18.21 3.03 15.78
N PRO A 33 18.61 2.61 16.99
CA PRO A 33 19.86 3.04 17.58
C PRO A 33 21.04 2.50 16.76
N ILE A 34 21.95 3.40 16.34
CA ILE A 34 23.16 3.05 15.60
C ILE A 34 24.35 3.36 16.50
N ASN A 35 24.97 2.33 17.06
CA ASN A 35 26.08 2.46 17.99
C ASN A 35 27.45 2.26 17.32
N ASP A 36 27.47 1.48 16.23
CA ASP A 36 28.69 1.18 15.47
C ASP A 36 28.40 0.93 13.98
N LEU A 37 29.45 0.56 13.24
CA LEU A 37 29.34 0.25 11.81
C LEU A 37 28.53 -1.03 11.52
N ASN A 38 28.51 -2.01 12.42
CA ASN A 38 27.72 -3.21 12.23
C ASN A 38 26.23 -2.88 12.30
N ASP A 39 25.82 -2.04 13.25
CA ASP A 39 24.44 -1.54 13.32
C ASP A 39 24.04 -0.82 12.02
N THR A 40 24.96 -0.03 11.44
CA THR A 40 24.72 0.62 10.15
C THR A 40 24.48 -0.42 9.04
N TYR A 41 25.33 -1.46 8.93
CA TYR A 41 25.18 -2.48 7.90
C TYR A 41 23.89 -3.29 8.05
N VAL A 42 23.50 -3.64 9.27
CA VAL A 42 22.26 -4.40 9.55
C VAL A 42 21.02 -3.57 9.22
N ASN A 43 21.04 -2.26 9.45
CA ASN A 43 19.93 -1.35 9.19
C ASN A 43 19.95 -0.75 7.76
N PHE A 44 20.88 -1.18 6.90
CA PHE A 44 20.95 -0.73 5.51
C PHE A 44 20.04 -1.60 4.62
N ASP A 45 18.75 -1.48 4.79
CA ASP A 45 17.76 -2.42 4.27
C ASP A 45 16.48 -1.75 3.76
N GLY A 46 15.48 -2.58 3.36
CA GLY A 46 14.20 -2.11 2.86
C GLY A 46 13.36 -1.36 3.89
N ILE A 47 13.54 -1.62 5.19
CA ILE A 47 12.81 -0.90 6.25
C ILE A 47 13.33 0.55 6.34
N THR A 48 14.63 0.73 6.50
CA THR A 48 15.22 2.07 6.57
C THR A 48 14.94 2.87 5.30
N TYR A 49 15.14 2.27 4.11
CA TYR A 49 15.02 2.99 2.84
C TYR A 49 13.60 3.02 2.30
N ALA A 50 12.99 1.90 2.03
CA ALA A 50 11.75 1.86 1.27
C ALA A 50 10.50 2.07 2.14
N LYS A 51 10.44 1.50 3.36
CA LYS A 51 9.42 1.90 4.34
C LYS A 51 9.60 3.37 4.71
N GLY A 52 10.85 3.81 4.97
CA GLY A 52 11.16 5.22 5.24
C GLY A 52 10.67 6.15 4.13
N ALA A 53 10.91 5.83 2.86
CA ALA A 53 10.41 6.61 1.72
C ALA A 53 8.88 6.62 1.63
N SER A 54 8.21 5.47 1.87
CA SER A 54 6.74 5.39 1.93
C SER A 54 6.16 6.25 3.05
N VAL A 55 6.80 6.23 4.22
CA VAL A 55 6.38 7.04 5.38
C VAL A 55 6.61 8.53 5.14
N LEU A 56 7.68 8.93 4.44
CA LEU A 56 7.87 10.32 4.01
C LEU A 56 6.84 10.77 2.98
N LYS A 57 6.47 9.89 2.03
CA LYS A 57 5.36 10.15 1.11
C LYS A 57 4.07 10.39 1.88
N GLN A 58 3.73 9.51 2.82
CA GLN A 58 2.56 9.68 3.68
C GLN A 58 2.62 10.97 4.49
N LEU A 59 3.77 11.31 5.10
CA LEU A 59 3.95 12.53 5.87
C LEU A 59 3.61 13.77 5.03
N ALA A 60 4.03 13.81 3.76
CA ALA A 60 3.72 14.91 2.87
C ALA A 60 2.20 15.08 2.63
N PHE A 61 1.46 13.97 2.57
CA PHE A 61 -0.01 14.02 2.47
C PHE A 61 -0.67 14.26 3.82
N TYR A 62 -0.13 13.72 4.89
CA TYR A 62 -0.64 13.89 6.25
C TYR A 62 -0.60 15.35 6.71
N VAL A 63 0.48 16.06 6.44
CA VAL A 63 0.63 17.48 6.79
C VAL A 63 0.04 18.43 5.73
N GLY A 64 -0.24 17.93 4.52
CA GLY A 64 -0.63 18.69 3.34
C GLY A 64 0.58 19.07 2.48
N ARG A 65 0.47 18.85 1.15
CA ARG A 65 1.61 19.04 0.23
C ARG A 65 2.21 20.44 0.28
N THR A 66 1.39 21.48 0.31
CA THR A 66 1.86 22.88 0.38
C THR A 66 2.61 23.12 1.68
N GLN A 67 2.05 22.71 2.79
CA GLN A 67 2.64 22.83 4.13
C GLN A 67 3.94 22.03 4.26
N PHE A 68 4.00 20.85 3.62
CA PHE A 68 5.20 20.03 3.58
C PHE A 68 6.36 20.77 2.88
N PHE A 69 6.14 21.30 1.68
CA PHE A 69 7.19 22.01 0.96
C PHE A 69 7.60 23.33 1.64
N GLU A 70 6.65 24.03 2.25
CA GLU A 70 6.98 25.23 3.05
C GLU A 70 7.81 24.85 4.28
N GLY A 71 7.44 23.78 5.00
CA GLY A 71 8.20 23.29 6.15
C GLY A 71 9.62 22.83 5.77
N ILE A 72 9.78 22.11 4.65
CA ILE A 72 11.09 21.73 4.10
C ILE A 72 11.91 22.98 3.74
N HIS A 73 11.32 23.98 3.09
CA HIS A 73 11.98 25.23 2.77
C HIS A 73 12.51 25.93 4.04
N ASN A 74 11.67 26.05 5.06
CA ASN A 74 12.04 26.67 6.34
C ASN A 74 13.15 25.88 7.04
N TYR A 75 13.04 24.56 7.09
CA TYR A 75 14.04 23.66 7.64
C TYR A 75 15.41 23.83 6.97
N LEU A 76 15.46 23.77 5.63
CA LEU A 76 16.71 23.90 4.87
C LEU A 76 17.36 25.28 5.04
N ASN A 77 16.57 26.36 5.07
CA ASN A 77 17.10 27.71 5.28
C ASN A 77 17.64 27.90 6.70
N ARG A 78 16.96 27.37 7.70
CA ARG A 78 17.36 27.52 9.12
C ARG A 78 18.64 26.75 9.42
N HIS A 79 18.83 25.60 8.80
CA HIS A 79 19.97 24.71 9.03
C HIS A 79 20.99 24.72 7.89
N ALA A 80 20.96 25.76 7.04
CA ALA A 80 21.88 25.89 5.91
C ALA A 80 23.35 25.83 6.40
N TYR A 81 24.13 24.96 5.75
CA TYR A 81 25.54 24.71 6.07
C TYR A 81 25.78 24.21 7.51
N SER A 82 24.78 23.66 8.18
CA SER A 82 24.84 23.11 9.52
C SER A 82 24.28 21.71 9.59
N ASN A 83 24.45 21.04 10.73
CA ASN A 83 23.80 19.77 11.00
C ASN A 83 22.38 19.99 11.54
N ALA A 84 21.51 19.02 11.29
CA ALA A 84 20.13 19.04 11.77
C ALA A 84 19.71 17.63 12.22
N THR A 85 18.66 17.57 13.02
CA THR A 85 18.07 16.35 13.56
C THR A 85 16.68 16.11 12.96
N LEU A 86 16.12 14.93 13.17
CA LEU A 86 14.72 14.63 12.84
C LEU A 86 13.75 15.61 13.56
N ALA A 87 14.03 15.92 14.82
CA ALA A 87 13.19 16.85 15.59
C ALA A 87 13.16 18.26 14.99
N ASP A 88 14.24 18.72 14.39
CA ASP A 88 14.29 20.01 13.69
C ASP A 88 13.36 20.01 12.46
N LEU A 89 13.38 18.93 11.67
CA LEU A 89 12.48 18.77 10.52
C LEU A 89 11.02 18.72 10.97
N LEU A 90 10.69 17.86 11.93
CA LEU A 90 9.31 17.72 12.42
C LEU A 90 8.77 19.02 13.00
N SER A 91 9.60 19.78 13.75
CA SER A 91 9.21 21.08 14.30
C SER A 91 8.83 22.11 13.22
N GLU A 92 9.52 22.14 12.09
CA GLU A 92 9.14 23.04 10.98
C GLU A 92 7.85 22.57 10.29
N LEU A 93 7.66 21.25 10.12
CA LEU A 93 6.43 20.71 9.57
C LEU A 93 5.22 20.90 10.49
N GLU A 94 5.40 20.82 11.82
CA GLU A 94 4.35 21.15 12.79
C GLU A 94 3.90 22.61 12.68
N LYS A 95 4.86 23.54 12.55
CA LYS A 95 4.57 24.97 12.41
C LYS A 95 3.77 25.30 11.16
N THR A 96 4.07 24.64 10.05
CA THR A 96 3.39 24.91 8.77
C THR A 96 2.05 24.20 8.65
N SER A 97 1.89 23.03 9.27
CA SER A 97 0.68 22.20 9.15
C SER A 97 -0.31 22.36 10.31
N GLY A 98 0.16 22.77 11.49
CA GLY A 98 -0.63 22.76 12.71
C GLY A 98 -0.95 21.38 13.27
N ARG A 99 -0.35 20.30 12.72
CA ARG A 99 -0.53 18.93 13.21
C ARG A 99 0.51 18.56 14.27
N ASP A 100 0.12 17.74 15.24
CA ASP A 100 1.05 17.11 16.20
C ASP A 100 1.79 15.97 15.48
N LEU A 101 3.09 16.17 15.24
CA LEU A 101 3.95 15.18 14.62
C LEU A 101 4.78 14.39 15.62
N LYS A 102 4.80 14.75 16.89
CA LYS A 102 5.51 13.99 17.91
C LYS A 102 4.87 12.62 18.13
N ALA A 103 3.55 12.58 18.31
CA ALA A 103 2.80 11.33 18.44
C ALA A 103 2.80 10.52 17.16
N TRP A 104 2.73 11.18 15.99
CA TRP A 104 2.84 10.55 14.68
C TRP A 104 4.22 9.90 14.49
N SER A 105 5.31 10.61 14.79
CA SER A 105 6.69 10.14 14.68
C SER A 105 6.94 8.92 15.56
N ALA A 106 6.53 8.96 16.82
CA ALA A 106 6.69 7.84 17.74
C ALA A 106 6.07 6.54 17.16
N LYS A 107 4.87 6.61 16.59
CA LYS A 107 4.19 5.45 16.01
C LYS A 107 4.79 4.99 14.68
N TRP A 108 5.21 5.91 13.83
CA TRP A 108 5.65 5.58 12.47
C TRP A 108 7.14 5.27 12.36
N LEU A 109 7.97 6.00 13.11
CA LEU A 109 9.42 5.92 12.98
C LEU A 109 10.08 5.07 14.07
N GLU A 110 9.48 4.98 15.26
CA GLU A 110 10.08 4.34 16.44
C GLU A 110 9.46 2.96 16.76
N GLU A 111 8.41 2.55 16.03
CA GLU A 111 7.74 1.27 16.22
C GLU A 111 7.81 0.39 14.97
N SER A 112 8.05 -0.91 15.19
CA SER A 112 8.12 -1.94 14.14
C SER A 112 6.74 -2.40 13.67
N GLY A 113 6.70 -3.11 12.54
CA GLY A 113 5.54 -3.84 12.05
C GLY A 113 4.65 -3.01 11.12
N ILE A 114 3.63 -3.66 10.58
CA ILE A 114 2.74 -3.14 9.54
C ILE A 114 1.29 -3.30 9.99
N ASN A 115 0.46 -2.28 9.76
CA ASN A 115 -0.98 -2.39 9.95
C ASN A 115 -1.65 -3.04 8.73
N THR A 116 -2.80 -3.64 8.96
CA THR A 116 -3.71 -4.11 7.92
C THR A 116 -4.99 -3.28 8.00
N ILE A 117 -5.48 -2.79 6.87
CA ILE A 117 -6.75 -2.08 6.77
C ILE A 117 -7.71 -2.90 5.91
N ALA A 118 -8.80 -3.35 6.54
CA ALA A 118 -9.84 -4.13 5.88
C ALA A 118 -11.03 -3.25 5.49
N THR A 119 -11.58 -3.51 4.33
CA THR A 119 -12.73 -2.80 3.76
C THR A 119 -14.02 -3.55 4.11
N GLY A 120 -14.90 -2.89 4.85
CA GLY A 120 -16.28 -3.34 5.07
C GLY A 120 -17.24 -2.42 4.31
N LEU A 121 -18.07 -2.99 3.43
CA LEU A 121 -19.02 -2.25 2.63
C LEU A 121 -20.41 -2.87 2.74
N THR A 122 -21.40 -2.05 3.12
CA THR A 122 -22.82 -2.42 3.14
C THR A 122 -23.59 -1.57 2.14
N VAL A 123 -24.57 -2.17 1.51
CA VAL A 123 -25.35 -1.57 0.41
C VAL A 123 -26.83 -1.58 0.75
N ASN A 124 -27.53 -0.48 0.46
CA ASN A 124 -28.97 -0.37 0.55
C ASN A 124 -29.68 -1.18 -0.57
N ALA A 125 -30.98 -1.41 -0.43
CA ALA A 125 -31.76 -2.12 -1.43
C ALA A 125 -31.82 -1.44 -2.82
N ASP A 126 -31.54 -0.15 -2.89
CA ASP A 126 -31.49 0.64 -4.13
C ASP A 126 -30.08 0.65 -4.79
N GLY A 127 -29.11 -0.08 -4.23
CA GLY A 127 -27.75 -0.16 -4.76
C GLY A 127 -26.83 0.97 -4.29
N THR A 128 -27.27 1.86 -3.41
CA THR A 128 -26.43 2.89 -2.81
C THR A 128 -25.66 2.37 -1.60
N ILE A 129 -24.51 2.95 -1.29
CA ILE A 129 -23.70 2.60 -0.13
C ILE A 129 -24.42 3.04 1.14
N ALA A 130 -24.74 2.09 2.02
CA ALA A 130 -25.23 2.37 3.36
C ALA A 130 -24.09 2.78 4.30
N GLU A 131 -22.98 2.04 4.26
CA GLU A 131 -21.77 2.31 5.05
C GLU A 131 -20.54 1.79 4.31
N LEU A 132 -19.47 2.58 4.28
CA LEU A 132 -18.11 2.14 3.94
C LEU A 132 -17.24 2.34 5.17
N LYS A 133 -16.78 1.22 5.73
CA LYS A 133 -16.02 1.16 6.97
C LYS A 133 -14.62 0.62 6.70
N LEU A 134 -13.61 1.28 7.24
CA LEU A 134 -12.24 0.82 7.28
C LEU A 134 -11.93 0.31 8.69
N THR A 135 -11.46 -0.94 8.79
CA THR A 135 -11.07 -1.54 10.07
C THR A 135 -9.57 -1.78 10.06
N GLN A 136 -8.87 -1.09 10.95
CA GLN A 136 -7.41 -1.21 11.11
C GLN A 136 -7.10 -2.27 12.17
N SER A 137 -6.10 -3.10 11.89
CA SER A 137 -5.53 -4.07 12.82
C SER A 137 -4.01 -4.05 12.80
N ALA A 138 -3.39 -4.64 13.81
CA ALA A 138 -1.95 -4.80 13.94
C ALA A 138 -1.60 -6.23 14.36
N PRO A 139 -0.41 -6.76 14.01
CA PRO A 139 0.08 -8.04 14.52
C PRO A 139 0.20 -8.03 16.05
N ALA A 140 -0.02 -9.17 16.69
CA ALA A 140 0.06 -9.29 18.15
C ALA A 140 1.45 -8.94 18.72
N GLU A 141 2.49 -9.19 17.93
CA GLU A 141 3.90 -8.90 18.27
C GLU A 141 4.22 -7.40 18.20
N HIS A 142 3.43 -6.65 17.42
CA HIS A 142 3.59 -5.20 17.20
C HIS A 142 2.22 -4.52 17.22
N PRO A 143 1.55 -4.42 18.40
CA PRO A 143 0.13 -4.06 18.50
C PRO A 143 -0.11 -2.55 18.43
N VAL A 144 0.57 -1.85 17.51
CA VAL A 144 0.48 -0.40 17.36
C VAL A 144 -0.42 -0.05 16.18
N LEU A 145 -1.55 0.60 16.46
CA LEU A 145 -2.39 1.22 15.44
C LEU A 145 -1.86 2.61 15.11
N ARG A 146 -1.58 2.84 13.83
CA ARG A 146 -0.96 4.07 13.34
C ARG A 146 -2.00 5.02 12.73
N PRO A 147 -1.80 6.34 12.86
CA PRO A 147 -2.61 7.29 12.08
C PRO A 147 -2.16 7.26 10.62
N HIS A 148 -3.10 7.02 9.70
CA HIS A 148 -2.86 7.04 8.27
C HIS A 148 -3.54 8.25 7.62
N ARG A 149 -2.93 8.81 6.59
CA ARG A 149 -3.59 9.64 5.59
C ARG A 149 -3.64 8.83 4.30
N LEU A 150 -4.82 8.51 3.82
CA LEU A 150 -4.98 7.70 2.61
C LEU A 150 -6.12 8.23 1.75
N ALA A 151 -6.18 7.72 0.53
CA ALA A 151 -7.30 7.92 -0.38
C ALA A 151 -8.08 6.62 -0.57
N VAL A 152 -9.37 6.74 -0.78
CA VAL A 152 -10.26 5.67 -1.23
C VAL A 152 -10.75 6.03 -2.62
N GLY A 153 -10.39 5.22 -3.62
CA GLY A 153 -10.79 5.37 -5.01
C GLY A 153 -12.01 4.51 -5.35
N PHE A 154 -12.98 5.10 -6.07
CA PHE A 154 -14.08 4.38 -6.69
C PHE A 154 -13.79 4.19 -8.17
N TYR A 155 -13.83 2.94 -8.62
CA TYR A 155 -13.50 2.56 -9.97
C TYR A 155 -14.71 1.92 -10.67
N ASN A 156 -14.95 2.34 -11.91
CA ASN A 156 -16.02 1.82 -12.76
C ASN A 156 -15.52 1.63 -14.19
N GLU A 157 -16.28 0.88 -14.99
CA GLU A 157 -16.02 0.73 -16.40
C GLU A 157 -16.41 2.01 -17.15
N ASP A 158 -15.47 2.52 -17.95
CA ASP A 158 -15.76 3.53 -18.96
C ASP A 158 -16.39 2.85 -20.18
N ALA A 159 -17.65 3.13 -20.42
CA ALA A 159 -18.42 2.53 -21.50
C ALA A 159 -17.85 2.79 -22.92
N ALA A 160 -17.07 3.87 -23.09
CA ALA A 160 -16.49 4.23 -24.38
C ALA A 160 -15.23 3.43 -24.70
N THR A 161 -14.42 3.11 -23.69
CA THR A 161 -13.12 2.46 -23.84
C THR A 161 -13.09 1.02 -23.35
N GLY A 162 -14.04 0.61 -22.51
CA GLY A 162 -14.03 -0.66 -21.81
C GLY A 162 -12.98 -0.76 -20.70
N LYS A 163 -12.24 0.31 -20.42
CA LYS A 163 -11.26 0.37 -19.34
C LYS A 163 -11.91 0.64 -17.99
N ILE A 164 -11.24 0.22 -16.94
CA ILE A 164 -11.63 0.52 -15.57
C ILE A 164 -10.90 1.78 -15.15
N VAL A 165 -11.66 2.83 -14.83
CA VAL A 165 -11.16 4.16 -14.51
C VAL A 165 -11.64 4.63 -13.15
N ARG A 166 -10.85 5.46 -12.48
CA ARG A 166 -11.26 6.11 -11.24
C ARG A 166 -12.31 7.16 -11.54
N THR A 167 -13.50 7.01 -10.93
CA THR A 167 -14.63 7.93 -11.10
C THR A 167 -14.77 8.90 -9.94
N GLU A 168 -14.35 8.50 -8.74
CA GLU A 168 -14.33 9.36 -7.54
C GLU A 168 -13.16 8.99 -6.64
N GLN A 169 -12.74 9.92 -5.79
CA GLN A 169 -11.72 9.71 -4.77
C GLN A 169 -12.03 10.51 -3.51
N PHE A 170 -11.76 9.92 -2.36
CA PHE A 170 -11.93 10.54 -1.05
C PHE A 170 -10.62 10.42 -0.26
N GLU A 171 -10.02 11.54 0.10
CA GLU A 171 -8.89 11.57 1.04
C GLU A 171 -9.39 11.73 2.47
N LEU A 172 -8.88 10.90 3.38
CA LEU A 172 -9.27 10.93 4.79
C LEU A 172 -8.13 10.51 5.70
N ASP A 173 -8.25 10.91 6.97
CA ASP A 173 -7.42 10.38 8.04
C ASP A 173 -8.07 9.10 8.59
N VAL A 174 -7.27 8.05 8.77
CA VAL A 174 -7.65 6.82 9.46
C VAL A 174 -6.86 6.76 10.76
N ASP A 175 -7.57 6.79 11.89
CA ASP A 175 -6.95 6.71 13.22
C ASP A 175 -7.77 5.76 14.12
N GLY A 176 -7.08 4.99 14.93
CA GLY A 176 -7.69 3.95 15.74
C GLY A 176 -8.13 2.71 14.94
N GLU A 177 -9.00 1.91 15.54
CA GLU A 177 -9.43 0.61 15.01
C GLU A 177 -10.46 0.74 13.86
N THR A 178 -11.33 1.74 13.91
CA THR A 178 -12.43 1.88 12.97
C THR A 178 -12.57 3.31 12.47
N THR A 179 -12.72 3.47 11.15
CA THR A 179 -12.99 4.74 10.49
C THR A 179 -14.11 4.57 9.48
N ILE A 180 -15.12 5.42 9.52
CA ILE A 180 -16.19 5.47 8.54
C ILE A 180 -15.85 6.48 7.46
N VAL A 181 -16.01 6.08 6.19
CA VAL A 181 -15.82 6.96 5.03
C VAL A 181 -17.16 7.67 4.75
N GLU A 182 -17.45 8.70 5.53
CA GLU A 182 -18.76 9.41 5.50
C GLU A 182 -19.11 9.91 4.10
N ALA A 183 -18.12 10.36 3.33
CA ALA A 183 -18.31 10.87 1.98
C ALA A 183 -18.80 9.82 0.96
N ALA A 184 -18.73 8.53 1.30
CA ALA A 184 -19.21 7.43 0.47
C ALA A 184 -20.70 7.13 0.66
N ALA A 185 -21.28 7.52 1.79
CA ALA A 185 -22.69 7.20 2.12
C ALA A 185 -23.65 7.80 1.09
N GLY A 186 -24.64 7.00 0.67
CA GLY A 186 -25.65 7.39 -0.31
C GLY A 186 -25.18 7.40 -1.78
N LYS A 187 -23.88 7.18 -2.05
CA LYS A 187 -23.38 7.07 -3.42
C LYS A 187 -23.68 5.69 -4.02
N PRO A 188 -23.84 5.59 -5.34
CA PRO A 188 -23.91 4.28 -5.99
C PRO A 188 -22.69 3.44 -5.66
N ARG A 189 -22.87 2.14 -5.40
CA ARG A 189 -21.75 1.22 -5.22
C ARG A 189 -20.93 1.15 -6.51
N PRO A 190 -19.61 1.41 -6.47
CA PRO A 190 -18.76 1.25 -7.63
C PRO A 190 -18.49 -0.24 -7.92
N ALA A 191 -17.98 -0.53 -9.11
CA ALA A 191 -17.53 -1.89 -9.45
C ALA A 191 -16.34 -2.33 -8.58
N PHE A 192 -15.44 -1.40 -8.20
CA PHE A 192 -14.29 -1.67 -7.35
C PHE A 192 -13.99 -0.50 -6.43
N VAL A 193 -13.70 -0.80 -5.16
CA VAL A 193 -13.23 0.13 -4.15
C VAL A 193 -11.75 -0.15 -3.88
N LEU A 194 -10.88 0.82 -4.19
CA LEU A 194 -9.45 0.75 -3.88
C LEU A 194 -9.16 1.60 -2.64
N VAL A 195 -8.89 0.96 -1.52
CA VAL A 195 -8.35 1.63 -0.33
C VAL A 195 -6.85 1.82 -0.52
N ASN A 196 -6.31 2.93 -0.05
CA ASN A 196 -4.95 3.39 -0.32
C ASN A 196 -4.69 3.68 -1.80
N ASP A 197 -5.70 4.20 -2.50
CA ASP A 197 -5.56 4.72 -3.86
C ASP A 197 -4.44 5.78 -3.92
N ASP A 198 -3.71 5.87 -5.05
CA ASP A 198 -2.47 6.65 -5.20
C ASP A 198 -1.31 6.19 -4.28
N ASP A 199 -1.47 5.07 -3.56
CA ASP A 199 -0.43 4.51 -2.69
C ASP A 199 0.12 5.52 -1.66
N LEU A 200 -0.77 6.21 -0.96
CA LEU A 200 -0.42 7.32 -0.07
C LEU A 200 0.16 6.87 1.27
N THR A 201 -0.16 5.66 1.74
CA THR A 201 0.30 5.15 3.03
C THR A 201 0.97 3.78 2.94
N TYR A 202 1.70 3.43 3.98
CA TYR A 202 2.37 2.12 4.11
C TYR A 202 1.51 1.20 4.98
N THR A 203 0.79 0.29 4.34
CA THR A 203 -0.14 -0.65 4.98
C THR A 203 -0.47 -1.80 4.06
N LYS A 204 -0.99 -2.91 4.59
CA LYS A 204 -1.64 -3.98 3.83
C LYS A 204 -3.13 -3.69 3.72
N ILE A 205 -3.73 -4.00 2.59
CA ILE A 205 -5.16 -3.80 2.35
C ILE A 205 -5.88 -5.15 2.24
N ARG A 206 -7.15 -5.16 2.68
CA ARG A 206 -8.10 -6.24 2.48
C ARG A 206 -9.33 -5.70 1.79
N PHE A 207 -9.63 -6.24 0.63
CA PHE A 207 -10.80 -5.83 -0.16
C PHE A 207 -12.10 -6.31 0.48
N ASP A 208 -13.21 -5.65 0.19
CA ASP A 208 -14.52 -6.27 0.31
C ASP A 208 -14.68 -7.39 -0.75
N ALA A 209 -15.58 -8.35 -0.49
CA ALA A 209 -15.69 -9.57 -1.30
C ALA A 209 -16.02 -9.30 -2.79
N GLU A 210 -16.86 -8.30 -3.08
CA GLU A 210 -17.23 -7.98 -4.46
C GLU A 210 -16.11 -7.24 -5.19
N SER A 211 -15.44 -6.30 -4.52
CA SER A 211 -14.24 -5.63 -5.05
C SER A 211 -13.13 -6.64 -5.35
N GLN A 212 -12.90 -7.59 -4.44
CA GLN A 212 -11.92 -8.68 -4.67
C GLN A 212 -12.25 -9.49 -5.91
N ALA A 213 -13.51 -9.96 -6.04
CA ALA A 213 -13.94 -10.76 -7.19
C ALA A 213 -13.87 -9.96 -8.49
N PHE A 214 -14.22 -8.67 -8.45
CA PHE A 214 -14.13 -7.79 -9.61
C PHE A 214 -12.68 -7.61 -10.07
N ALA A 215 -11.76 -7.28 -9.15
CA ALA A 215 -10.35 -7.07 -9.47
C ALA A 215 -9.69 -8.36 -9.97
N GLU A 216 -9.96 -9.50 -9.35
CA GLU A 216 -9.47 -10.82 -9.81
C GLU A 216 -9.83 -11.12 -11.27
N ALA A 217 -10.98 -10.65 -11.74
CA ALA A 217 -11.42 -10.84 -13.12
C ALA A 217 -10.93 -9.74 -14.08
N ASN A 218 -10.74 -8.50 -13.61
CA ASN A 218 -10.66 -7.32 -14.46
C ASN A 218 -9.41 -6.46 -14.28
N LEU A 219 -8.44 -6.84 -13.41
CA LEU A 219 -7.28 -6.00 -13.07
C LEU A 219 -6.49 -5.54 -14.32
N HIS A 220 -6.40 -6.37 -15.35
CA HIS A 220 -5.77 -6.03 -16.63
C HIS A 220 -6.46 -4.90 -17.41
N ARG A 221 -7.69 -4.54 -17.04
CA ARG A 221 -8.47 -3.47 -17.69
C ARG A 221 -8.31 -2.12 -16.99
N PHE A 222 -7.67 -2.07 -15.82
CA PHE A 222 -7.44 -0.82 -15.11
C PHE A 222 -6.50 0.08 -15.91
N ASP A 223 -6.91 1.32 -16.16
CA ASP A 223 -6.13 2.27 -16.96
C ASP A 223 -4.89 2.77 -16.22
N ASP A 224 -5.03 3.03 -14.93
CA ASP A 224 -3.97 3.54 -14.07
C ASP A 224 -2.96 2.45 -13.67
N ALA A 225 -1.69 2.64 -14.03
CA ALA A 225 -0.60 1.72 -13.72
C ALA A 225 -0.34 1.58 -12.22
N LEU A 226 -0.49 2.67 -11.44
CA LEU A 226 -0.30 2.62 -9.99
C LEU A 226 -1.44 1.86 -9.32
N ALA A 227 -2.69 2.06 -9.74
CA ALA A 227 -3.82 1.29 -9.23
C ALA A 227 -3.64 -0.22 -9.50
N ARG A 228 -3.11 -0.59 -10.69
CA ARG A 228 -2.76 -2.00 -10.96
C ARG A 228 -1.65 -2.51 -10.03
N ALA A 229 -0.58 -1.75 -9.86
CA ALA A 229 0.54 -2.13 -9.01
C ALA A 229 0.13 -2.35 -7.55
N VAL A 230 -0.66 -1.42 -6.98
CA VAL A 230 -1.22 -1.53 -5.63
C VAL A 230 -2.10 -2.75 -5.50
N THR A 231 -3.00 -2.98 -6.46
CA THR A 231 -3.92 -4.14 -6.44
C THR A 231 -3.17 -5.48 -6.56
N TRP A 232 -2.11 -5.56 -7.38
CA TRP A 232 -1.23 -6.73 -7.43
C TRP A 232 -0.52 -6.99 -6.09
N LEU A 233 -0.02 -5.93 -5.46
CA LEU A 233 0.62 -6.00 -4.15
C LEU A 233 -0.35 -6.52 -3.08
N ASP A 234 -1.59 -6.01 -3.08
CA ASP A 234 -2.63 -6.41 -2.12
C ASP A 234 -3.03 -7.89 -2.29
N PHE A 235 -3.22 -8.38 -3.52
CA PHE A 235 -3.47 -9.80 -3.77
C PHE A 235 -2.29 -10.69 -3.34
N TRP A 236 -1.06 -10.24 -3.55
CA TRP A 236 0.12 -10.95 -3.06
C TRP A 236 0.17 -11.01 -1.54
N ASP A 237 -0.08 -9.89 -0.85
CA ASP A 237 -0.10 -9.85 0.60
C ASP A 237 -1.21 -10.76 1.18
N MET A 238 -2.39 -10.77 0.58
CA MET A 238 -3.48 -11.69 0.95
C MET A 238 -3.10 -13.15 0.72
N THR A 239 -2.39 -13.46 -0.37
CA THR A 239 -1.91 -14.82 -0.67
C THR A 239 -0.87 -15.25 0.36
N ARG A 240 0.09 -14.39 0.66
CA ARG A 240 1.14 -14.63 1.65
C ARG A 240 0.58 -14.85 3.05
N ASP A 241 -0.45 -14.10 3.42
CA ASP A 241 -1.10 -14.20 4.73
C ASP A 241 -2.10 -15.38 4.80
N GLY A 242 -2.30 -16.13 3.71
CA GLY A 242 -3.20 -17.29 3.64
C GLY A 242 -4.69 -16.92 3.51
N GLU A 243 -4.99 -15.68 3.16
CA GLU A 243 -6.36 -15.16 3.02
C GLU A 243 -6.86 -15.19 1.56
N PHE A 244 -5.96 -15.34 0.59
CA PHE A 244 -6.30 -15.61 -0.80
C PHE A 244 -5.69 -16.93 -1.26
N PRO A 245 -6.46 -17.84 -1.91
CA PRO A 245 -5.94 -19.17 -2.26
C PRO A 245 -4.77 -19.11 -3.24
N ALA A 246 -3.69 -19.81 -2.93
CA ALA A 246 -2.46 -19.82 -3.71
C ALA A 246 -2.68 -20.23 -5.18
N GLU A 247 -3.46 -21.30 -5.44
CA GLU A 247 -3.75 -21.75 -6.80
C GLU A 247 -4.54 -20.69 -7.59
N ARG A 248 -5.49 -19.98 -6.94
CA ARG A 248 -6.23 -18.87 -7.58
C ARG A 248 -5.32 -17.70 -7.93
N PHE A 249 -4.33 -17.39 -7.09
CA PHE A 249 -3.34 -16.34 -7.39
C PHE A 249 -2.49 -16.72 -8.62
N VAL A 250 -2.07 -17.97 -8.73
CA VAL A 250 -1.34 -18.48 -9.91
C VAL A 250 -2.21 -18.34 -11.16
N ASP A 251 -3.44 -18.84 -11.13
CA ASP A 251 -4.37 -18.79 -12.28
C ASP A 251 -4.72 -17.36 -12.68
N MET A 252 -4.94 -16.46 -11.69
CA MET A 252 -5.17 -15.05 -11.92
C MET A 252 -3.96 -14.42 -12.64
N THR A 253 -2.75 -14.71 -12.16
CA THR A 253 -1.53 -14.14 -12.74
C THR A 253 -1.33 -14.62 -14.17
N LEU A 254 -1.42 -15.90 -14.44
CA LEU A 254 -1.31 -16.46 -15.81
C LEU A 254 -2.30 -15.81 -16.77
N ARG A 255 -3.53 -15.61 -16.34
CA ARG A 255 -4.59 -15.03 -17.18
C ARG A 255 -4.41 -13.54 -17.44
N LEU A 256 -3.96 -12.76 -16.46
CA LEU A 256 -3.97 -11.29 -16.53
C LEU A 256 -2.63 -10.67 -16.88
N LEU A 257 -1.52 -11.39 -16.65
CA LEU A 257 -0.17 -10.82 -16.77
C LEU A 257 0.22 -10.51 -18.24
N ALA A 258 -0.32 -11.25 -19.20
CA ALA A 258 0.00 -11.08 -20.63
C ALA A 258 -0.31 -9.67 -21.17
N THR A 259 -1.17 -8.92 -20.50
CA THR A 259 -1.58 -7.57 -20.89
C THR A 259 -1.00 -6.46 -20.02
N GLU A 260 -0.18 -6.81 -19.00
CA GLU A 260 0.48 -5.80 -18.17
C GLU A 260 1.56 -5.06 -18.98
N THR A 261 1.49 -3.74 -18.94
CA THR A 261 2.35 -2.85 -19.74
C THR A 261 3.45 -2.17 -18.92
N GLU A 262 3.31 -2.13 -17.58
CA GLU A 262 4.33 -1.60 -16.69
C GLU A 262 5.32 -2.72 -16.34
N SER A 263 6.59 -2.55 -16.76
CA SER A 263 7.59 -3.62 -16.73
C SER A 263 8.00 -4.07 -15.31
N THR A 264 7.95 -3.18 -14.32
CA THR A 264 8.30 -3.52 -12.93
C THR A 264 7.16 -4.28 -12.27
N THR A 265 5.91 -3.87 -12.49
CA THR A 265 4.72 -4.59 -12.05
C THR A 265 4.63 -5.98 -12.68
N PHE A 266 4.93 -6.09 -13.99
CA PHE A 266 5.01 -7.37 -14.68
C PHE A 266 6.01 -8.33 -14.01
N ARG A 267 7.25 -7.87 -13.82
CA ARG A 267 8.29 -8.68 -13.16
C ARG A 267 7.93 -9.04 -11.72
N TYR A 268 7.33 -8.11 -11.00
CA TYR A 268 6.88 -8.32 -9.63
C TYR A 268 5.81 -9.41 -9.56
N ALA A 269 4.73 -9.29 -10.33
CA ALA A 269 3.65 -10.29 -10.34
C ALA A 269 4.15 -11.67 -10.77
N LEU A 270 5.03 -11.75 -11.76
CA LEU A 270 5.66 -13.00 -12.19
C LEU A 270 6.50 -13.64 -11.07
N ALA A 271 7.29 -12.84 -10.35
CA ALA A 271 8.10 -13.32 -9.23
C ALA A 271 7.22 -13.80 -8.06
N CYS A 272 6.13 -13.09 -7.76
CA CYS A 272 5.16 -13.50 -6.76
C CYS A 272 4.45 -14.79 -7.15
N MET A 273 4.05 -14.95 -8.41
CA MET A 273 3.47 -16.19 -8.92
C MET A 273 4.43 -17.38 -8.81
N SER A 274 5.70 -17.19 -9.21
CA SER A 274 6.73 -18.23 -9.06
C SER A 274 6.92 -18.62 -7.60
N THR A 275 7.00 -17.63 -6.70
CA THR A 275 7.10 -17.85 -5.26
C THR A 275 5.89 -18.62 -4.73
N THR A 276 4.68 -18.23 -5.18
CA THR A 276 3.42 -18.89 -4.80
C THR A 276 3.41 -20.35 -5.23
N ALA A 277 3.74 -20.64 -6.50
CA ALA A 277 3.74 -22.01 -7.04
C ALA A 277 4.71 -22.92 -6.29
N HIS A 278 5.88 -22.40 -5.87
CA HIS A 278 6.89 -23.19 -5.19
C HIS A 278 6.69 -23.34 -3.68
N HIS A 279 6.09 -22.33 -3.01
CA HIS A 279 6.13 -22.28 -1.54
C HIS A 279 4.78 -22.23 -0.86
N TYR A 280 3.73 -21.75 -1.55
CA TYR A 280 2.40 -21.56 -0.95
C TYR A 280 1.36 -22.58 -1.42
N VAL A 281 1.56 -23.21 -2.57
CA VAL A 281 0.72 -24.32 -3.04
C VAL A 281 0.96 -25.57 -2.18
N ALA A 282 -0.13 -26.26 -1.81
CA ALA A 282 -0.07 -27.48 -1.04
C ALA A 282 0.90 -28.51 -1.68
N PRO A 283 1.76 -29.20 -0.93
CA PRO A 283 2.77 -30.11 -1.49
C PRO A 283 2.21 -31.15 -2.47
N ALA A 284 1.01 -31.68 -2.20
CA ALA A 284 0.36 -32.67 -3.06
C ALA A 284 -0.10 -32.12 -4.43
N ARG A 285 -0.21 -30.80 -4.57
CA ARG A 285 -0.67 -30.11 -5.78
C ARG A 285 0.46 -29.41 -6.53
N ARG A 286 1.61 -29.23 -5.90
CA ARG A 286 2.71 -28.39 -6.40
C ARG A 286 3.19 -28.78 -7.78
N ASP A 287 3.44 -30.06 -8.03
CA ASP A 287 3.93 -30.53 -9.32
C ASP A 287 2.92 -30.32 -10.45
N ASP A 288 1.61 -30.43 -10.16
CA ASP A 288 0.55 -30.16 -11.12
C ASP A 288 0.52 -28.67 -11.47
N VAL A 289 0.57 -27.80 -10.46
CA VAL A 289 0.57 -26.34 -10.65
C VAL A 289 1.84 -25.91 -11.41
N LEU A 290 3.01 -26.42 -11.07
CA LEU A 290 4.26 -26.10 -11.79
C LEU A 290 4.22 -26.53 -13.25
N ARG A 291 3.62 -27.70 -13.56
CA ARG A 291 3.42 -28.14 -14.96
C ARG A 291 2.40 -27.23 -15.69
N HIS A 292 1.34 -26.82 -15.02
CA HIS A 292 0.39 -25.86 -15.57
C HIS A 292 1.07 -24.53 -15.90
N VAL A 293 1.81 -23.94 -14.95
CA VAL A 293 2.59 -22.71 -15.17
C VAL A 293 3.55 -22.84 -16.35
N ALA A 294 4.28 -23.96 -16.45
CA ALA A 294 5.21 -24.19 -17.55
C ALA A 294 4.56 -24.40 -18.91
N ALA A 295 3.28 -24.76 -18.94
CA ALA A 295 2.51 -24.93 -20.19
C ALA A 295 1.90 -23.60 -20.70
N GLU A 296 1.66 -22.66 -19.81
CA GLU A 296 1.02 -21.37 -20.13
C GLU A 296 2.05 -20.23 -20.38
N LEU A 297 3.28 -20.36 -19.90
CA LEU A 297 4.39 -19.42 -20.16
C LEU A 297 5.20 -19.80 -21.41
#